data_b36ed437a14b897fe43b45ed23d0e9a9
#
_entry.id   b36ed437a14b897fe43b45ed23d0e9a9
#
_cell.length_a   1.000
_cell.length_b   1.000
_cell.length_c   1.000
_cell.angle_alpha   90.00
_cell.angle_beta   90.00
_cell.angle_gamma   90.00
#
_symmetry.space_group_name_H-M   'P 1'
#
loop_
_entity.id
_entity.type
_entity.pdbx_description
1 polymer ?
#
loop_
_entity_poly.entity_id
_entity_poly.type
_entity_poly.pdbx_seq_one_letter_code
_entity_poly.pdbx_strand_id
1 'polypeptide(L)'
;IRDRRIIQQRGTNHLGGYNIDFYSYTFTGLTKGHVHLHLDSDKNTVITEYYDYVYDNGERLKQVIYRLNGEQDTILSENEYDNLCRLKSVKLNNGTTALTYDYNIRNWMISIDSPFFKQKLHYTDGAGTPCYNGNVSSMTWQTASSGISGYKFSYDGLNRMKDAIYGEGNNLSMNLNRFNEQITGYDKNRNILGLKRFGQTSQNDYGLIDDLSLSYNG
;
A
#
# COMPACT_ATOMS: atom_id res chain seq x y z
N ILE A 1 2.37 16.45 -27.11
CA ILE A 1 2.35 17.15 -25.80
C ILE A 1 1.50 18.41 -25.96
N ARG A 2 0.51 18.62 -25.09
CA ARG A 2 -0.29 19.83 -25.02
C ARG A 2 -0.17 20.40 -23.61
N ASP A 3 0.08 21.71 -23.48
CA ASP A 3 0.26 22.39 -22.18
C ASP A 3 1.26 21.68 -21.24
N ARG A 4 2.36 21.16 -21.80
CA ARG A 4 3.39 20.33 -21.13
C ARG A 4 2.89 18.98 -20.63
N ARG A 5 1.70 18.52 -21.06
CA ARG A 5 1.15 17.22 -20.71
C ARG A 5 1.33 16.21 -21.84
N ILE A 6 1.58 14.95 -21.50
CA ILE A 6 1.69 13.87 -22.46
C ILE A 6 0.27 13.48 -22.89
N ILE A 7 -0.06 13.66 -24.16
CA ILE A 7 -1.36 13.25 -24.73
C ILE A 7 -1.27 11.91 -25.45
N GLN A 8 -0.04 11.51 -25.82
CA GLN A 8 0.22 10.22 -26.44
C GLN A 8 1.63 9.75 -26.06
N GLN A 9 1.75 8.47 -25.77
CA GLN A 9 3.02 7.76 -25.60
C GLN A 9 3.01 6.50 -26.47
N ARG A 10 4.17 6.09 -26.96
CA ARG A 10 4.32 4.87 -27.77
C ARG A 10 5.63 4.18 -27.41
N GLY A 11 5.58 2.85 -27.25
CA GLY A 11 6.72 1.99 -27.01
C GLY A 11 6.60 0.68 -27.79
N THR A 12 7.71 -0.02 -28.03
CA THR A 12 7.70 -1.38 -28.58
C THR A 12 7.29 -2.37 -27.49
N ASN A 13 6.65 -3.49 -27.88
CA ASN A 13 6.24 -4.54 -26.96
C ASN A 13 6.90 -5.89 -27.32
N HIS A 14 6.65 -6.91 -26.49
CA HIS A 14 7.24 -8.23 -26.61
C HIS A 14 6.72 -9.06 -27.81
N LEU A 15 5.61 -8.65 -28.43
CA LEU A 15 5.07 -9.27 -29.65
C LEU A 15 5.68 -8.67 -30.93
N GLY A 16 6.69 -7.81 -30.83
CA GLY A 16 7.28 -7.10 -31.95
C GLY A 16 6.42 -5.95 -32.50
N GLY A 17 5.31 -5.65 -31.84
CA GLY A 17 4.41 -4.54 -32.14
C GLY A 17 4.64 -3.35 -31.22
N TYR A 18 3.53 -2.66 -30.87
CA TYR A 18 3.57 -1.43 -30.09
C TYR A 18 2.55 -1.43 -28.97
N ASN A 19 2.90 -0.79 -27.86
CA ASN A 19 1.96 -0.25 -26.90
C ASN A 19 1.80 1.24 -27.16
N ILE A 20 0.54 1.70 -27.22
CA ILE A 20 0.22 3.10 -27.46
C ILE A 20 -0.77 3.54 -26.38
N ASP A 21 -0.41 4.61 -25.67
CA ASP A 21 -1.24 5.21 -24.62
C ASP A 21 -1.71 6.59 -25.07
N PHE A 22 -3.01 6.85 -24.88
CA PHE A 22 -3.60 8.17 -25.10
C PHE A 22 -4.18 8.69 -23.79
N TYR A 23 -3.97 9.96 -23.52
CA TYR A 23 -4.44 10.61 -22.29
C TYR A 23 -5.31 11.82 -22.60
N SER A 24 -6.40 11.95 -21.87
CA SER A 24 -7.22 13.15 -21.81
C SER A 24 -7.20 13.74 -20.39
N TYR A 25 -7.40 15.03 -20.28
CA TYR A 25 -7.28 15.75 -19.00
C TYR A 25 -8.50 16.61 -18.74
N THR A 26 -8.79 16.85 -17.47
CA THR A 26 -9.72 17.89 -17.02
C THR A 26 -9.15 19.28 -17.33
N PHE A 27 -9.96 20.32 -17.17
CA PHE A 27 -9.49 21.71 -17.30
C PHE A 27 -8.35 22.01 -16.32
N THR A 28 -8.42 21.49 -15.10
CA THR A 28 -7.42 21.67 -14.04
C THR A 28 -6.17 20.81 -14.20
N GLY A 29 -6.21 19.83 -15.11
CA GLY A 29 -5.05 19.02 -15.46
C GLY A 29 -4.99 17.65 -14.86
N LEU A 30 -6.03 17.20 -14.19
CA LEU A 30 -6.16 15.83 -13.75
C LEU A 30 -6.42 14.91 -14.94
N THR A 31 -5.90 13.69 -14.92
CA THR A 31 -6.19 12.69 -15.96
C THR A 31 -7.68 12.36 -15.92
N LYS A 32 -8.39 12.62 -17.04
CA LYS A 32 -9.81 12.31 -17.19
C LYS A 32 -10.04 10.96 -17.83
N GLY A 33 -9.18 10.58 -18.77
CA GLY A 33 -9.29 9.31 -19.46
C GLY A 33 -7.92 8.85 -19.94
N HIS A 34 -7.76 7.53 -20.01
CA HIS A 34 -6.59 6.84 -20.55
C HIS A 34 -7.07 5.69 -21.43
N VAL A 35 -6.51 5.60 -22.64
CA VAL A 35 -6.73 4.48 -23.55
C VAL A 35 -5.40 3.82 -23.82
N HIS A 36 -5.32 2.52 -23.56
CA HIS A 36 -4.15 1.70 -23.85
C HIS A 36 -4.46 0.77 -25.01
N LEU A 37 -3.62 0.80 -26.05
CA LEU A 37 -3.68 -0.11 -27.19
C LEU A 37 -2.45 -1.02 -27.17
N HIS A 38 -2.69 -2.31 -27.23
CA HIS A 38 -1.67 -3.33 -27.45
C HIS A 38 -1.78 -3.88 -28.86
N LEU A 39 -0.76 -3.68 -29.69
CA LEU A 39 -0.74 -4.07 -31.10
C LEU A 39 0.29 -5.18 -31.33
N ASP A 40 -0.02 -6.11 -32.24
CA ASP A 40 0.93 -7.13 -32.72
C ASP A 40 1.96 -6.55 -33.72
N SER A 41 2.82 -7.42 -34.28
CA SER A 41 3.83 -7.07 -35.27
C SER A 41 3.21 -6.53 -36.57
N ASP A 42 2.01 -6.98 -36.92
CA ASP A 42 1.28 -6.58 -38.14
C ASP A 42 0.46 -5.30 -37.90
N LYS A 43 0.56 -4.71 -36.73
CA LYS A 43 -0.16 -3.51 -36.26
C LYS A 43 -1.66 -3.73 -36.08
N ASN A 44 -2.11 -4.98 -35.93
CA ASN A 44 -3.48 -5.24 -35.52
C ASN A 44 -3.61 -4.97 -34.00
N THR A 45 -4.72 -4.38 -33.63
CA THR A 45 -5.04 -4.18 -32.21
C THR A 45 -5.45 -5.51 -31.58
N VAL A 46 -4.68 -5.96 -30.61
CA VAL A 46 -4.94 -7.19 -29.84
C VAL A 46 -5.81 -6.90 -28.63
N ILE A 47 -5.49 -5.81 -27.93
CA ILE A 47 -6.19 -5.38 -26.72
C ILE A 47 -6.40 -3.87 -26.78
N THR A 48 -7.59 -3.43 -26.38
CA THR A 48 -7.89 -2.02 -26.10
C THR A 48 -8.46 -1.91 -24.70
N GLU A 49 -7.80 -1.15 -23.86
CA GLU A 49 -8.24 -0.88 -22.50
C GLU A 49 -8.60 0.60 -22.37
N TYR A 50 -9.76 0.86 -21.80
CA TYR A 50 -10.25 2.21 -21.53
C TYR A 50 -10.34 2.41 -20.03
N TYR A 51 -9.84 3.54 -19.55
CA TYR A 51 -9.93 3.98 -18.16
C TYR A 51 -10.53 5.38 -18.13
N ASP A 52 -11.65 5.54 -17.43
CA ASP A 52 -12.26 6.83 -17.14
C ASP A 52 -12.13 7.14 -15.64
N TYR A 53 -11.64 8.33 -15.33
CA TYR A 53 -11.43 8.82 -13.97
C TYR A 53 -12.46 9.88 -13.66
N VAL A 54 -13.30 9.61 -12.66
CA VAL A 54 -14.35 10.51 -12.19
C VAL A 54 -13.89 11.17 -10.90
N TYR A 55 -14.01 12.49 -10.84
CA TYR A 55 -13.64 13.29 -9.67
C TYR A 55 -14.87 13.92 -9.04
N ASP A 56 -14.82 14.18 -7.75
CA ASP A 56 -15.82 14.97 -7.04
C ASP A 56 -15.58 16.49 -7.21
N ASN A 57 -16.44 17.31 -6.62
CA ASN A 57 -16.32 18.78 -6.71
C ASN A 57 -15.06 19.34 -6.04
N GLY A 58 -14.39 18.56 -5.21
CA GLY A 58 -13.11 18.89 -4.57
C GLY A 58 -11.90 18.32 -5.31
N GLU A 59 -12.09 17.86 -6.56
CA GLU A 59 -11.06 17.26 -7.40
C GLU A 59 -10.41 15.99 -6.80
N ARG A 60 -11.12 15.28 -5.90
CA ARG A 60 -10.68 14.00 -5.37
C ARG A 60 -11.21 12.88 -6.24
N LEU A 61 -10.38 11.87 -6.51
CA LEU A 61 -10.75 10.72 -7.34
C LEU A 61 -11.91 9.95 -6.71
N LYS A 62 -13.08 9.98 -7.34
CA LYS A 62 -14.30 9.31 -6.86
C LYS A 62 -14.46 7.91 -7.43
N GLN A 63 -14.21 7.72 -8.73
CA GLN A 63 -14.34 6.42 -9.39
C GLN A 63 -13.27 6.24 -10.46
N VAL A 64 -12.86 4.99 -10.65
CA VAL A 64 -12.12 4.51 -11.81
C VAL A 64 -13.00 3.49 -12.53
N ILE A 65 -13.34 3.79 -13.77
CA ILE A 65 -14.17 2.93 -14.64
C ILE A 65 -13.25 2.34 -15.69
N TYR A 66 -13.38 1.04 -15.92
CA TYR A 66 -12.59 0.27 -16.87
C TYR A 66 -13.48 -0.41 -17.89
N ARG A 67 -12.99 -0.51 -19.12
CA ARG A 67 -13.65 -1.25 -20.21
C ARG A 67 -12.61 -1.92 -21.09
N LEU A 68 -12.76 -3.22 -21.32
CA LEU A 68 -11.90 -4.02 -22.17
C LEU A 68 -12.56 -4.17 -23.56
N ASN A 69 -11.83 -3.89 -24.65
CA ASN A 69 -12.24 -4.12 -26.03
C ASN A 69 -13.64 -3.59 -26.41
N GLY A 70 -14.12 -2.55 -25.71
CA GLY A 70 -15.46 -2.00 -25.91
C GLY A 70 -16.59 -2.80 -25.27
N GLU A 71 -16.27 -3.73 -24.34
CA GLU A 71 -17.23 -4.47 -23.55
C GLU A 71 -17.94 -3.57 -22.52
N GLN A 72 -18.67 -4.17 -21.59
CA GLN A 72 -19.39 -3.44 -20.54
C GLN A 72 -18.43 -2.79 -19.53
N ASP A 73 -18.81 -1.60 -19.08
CA ASP A 73 -18.06 -0.86 -18.06
C ASP A 73 -18.01 -1.63 -16.72
N THR A 74 -16.82 -1.65 -16.14
CA THR A 74 -16.56 -2.20 -14.79
C THR A 74 -16.01 -1.10 -13.89
N ILE A 75 -16.63 -0.87 -12.76
CA ILE A 75 -16.10 0.04 -11.75
C ILE A 75 -14.98 -0.67 -11.01
N LEU A 76 -13.72 -0.33 -11.31
CA LEU A 76 -12.55 -0.89 -10.64
C LEU A 76 -12.48 -0.44 -9.18
N SER A 77 -12.71 0.86 -8.95
CA SER A 77 -12.76 1.42 -7.60
C SER A 77 -13.76 2.55 -7.49
N GLU A 78 -14.40 2.64 -6.33
CA GLU A 78 -15.23 3.76 -5.90
C GLU A 78 -14.77 4.22 -4.53
N ASN A 79 -14.38 5.50 -4.41
CA ASN A 79 -13.81 6.10 -3.22
C ASN A 79 -14.82 7.02 -2.55
N GLU A 80 -14.92 6.93 -1.22
CA GLU A 80 -15.64 7.85 -0.38
C GLU A 80 -14.68 8.58 0.57
N TYR A 81 -14.95 9.83 0.82
CA TYR A 81 -14.14 10.68 1.70
C TYR A 81 -14.97 11.19 2.87
N ASP A 82 -14.32 11.36 4.01
CA ASP A 82 -14.94 11.98 5.18
C ASP A 82 -14.99 13.52 5.06
N ASN A 83 -15.59 14.17 6.06
CA ASN A 83 -15.71 15.63 6.10
C ASN A 83 -14.36 16.37 6.23
N LEU A 84 -13.30 15.67 6.59
CA LEU A 84 -11.92 16.19 6.64
C LEU A 84 -11.13 15.85 5.38
N CYS A 85 -11.79 15.41 4.30
CA CYS A 85 -11.20 15.04 3.02
C CYS A 85 -10.28 13.82 3.06
N ARG A 86 -10.36 12.99 4.11
CA ARG A 86 -9.59 11.74 4.21
C ARG A 86 -10.38 10.61 3.56
N LEU A 87 -9.65 9.63 2.98
CA LEU A 87 -10.26 8.45 2.38
C LEU A 87 -10.98 7.63 3.47
N LYS A 88 -12.30 7.51 3.38
CA LYS A 88 -13.14 6.80 4.34
C LYS A 88 -13.40 5.36 3.93
N SER A 89 -13.68 5.14 2.65
CA SER A 89 -13.89 3.81 2.11
C SER A 89 -13.47 3.71 0.65
N VAL A 90 -13.13 2.49 0.24
CA VAL A 90 -12.90 2.10 -1.15
C VAL A 90 -13.74 0.85 -1.42
N LYS A 91 -14.59 0.91 -2.44
CA LYS A 91 -15.27 -0.26 -2.98
C LYS A 91 -14.55 -0.70 -4.24
N LEU A 92 -14.22 -1.96 -4.37
CA LEU A 92 -13.52 -2.54 -5.52
C LEU A 92 -14.45 -3.44 -6.31
N ASN A 93 -14.17 -3.57 -7.60
CA ASN A 93 -14.81 -4.50 -8.51
C ASN A 93 -16.34 -4.48 -8.40
N ASN A 94 -16.96 -3.40 -8.87
CA ASN A 94 -18.41 -3.16 -8.82
C ASN A 94 -19.00 -3.27 -7.39
N GLY A 95 -18.21 -2.92 -6.37
CA GLY A 95 -18.63 -2.94 -4.97
C GLY A 95 -18.63 -4.31 -4.28
N THR A 96 -18.03 -5.34 -4.89
CA THR A 96 -17.96 -6.69 -4.31
C THR A 96 -17.04 -6.76 -3.08
N THR A 97 -16.07 -5.87 -2.98
CA THR A 97 -15.15 -5.76 -1.84
C THR A 97 -15.09 -4.32 -1.37
N ALA A 98 -15.32 -4.12 -0.09
CA ALA A 98 -15.20 -2.81 0.54
C ALA A 98 -14.06 -2.82 1.56
N LEU A 99 -13.25 -1.76 1.54
CA LEU A 99 -12.26 -1.44 2.56
C LEU A 99 -12.72 -0.17 3.26
N THR A 100 -12.63 -0.13 4.57
CA THR A 100 -12.89 1.08 5.36
C THR A 100 -11.66 1.50 6.14
N TYR A 101 -11.53 2.80 6.36
CA TYR A 101 -10.39 3.42 7.02
C TYR A 101 -10.87 4.31 8.15
N ASP A 102 -10.28 4.17 9.34
CA ASP A 102 -10.54 5.03 10.47
C ASP A 102 -9.30 5.83 10.86
N TYR A 103 -9.53 7.01 11.41
CA TYR A 103 -8.49 7.95 11.80
C TYR A 103 -8.78 8.53 13.18
N ASN A 104 -7.72 8.82 13.92
CA ASN A 104 -7.84 9.54 15.17
C ASN A 104 -7.96 11.08 14.95
N ILE A 105 -8.09 11.83 16.03
CA ILE A 105 -8.20 13.30 16.02
C ILE A 105 -6.95 14.02 15.46
N ARG A 106 -5.81 13.32 15.37
CA ARG A 106 -4.55 13.83 14.81
C ARG A 106 -4.37 13.47 13.33
N ASN A 107 -5.43 12.96 12.67
CA ASN A 107 -5.41 12.46 11.30
C ASN A 107 -4.49 11.24 11.07
N TRP A 108 -4.08 10.56 12.12
CA TRP A 108 -3.35 9.31 11.98
C TRP A 108 -4.33 8.16 11.73
N MET A 109 -4.04 7.34 10.74
CA MET A 109 -4.85 6.15 10.47
C MET A 109 -4.73 5.16 11.62
N ILE A 110 -5.86 4.65 12.11
CA ILE A 110 -5.92 3.70 13.22
C ILE A 110 -6.47 2.33 12.80
N SER A 111 -7.20 2.24 11.69
CA SER A 111 -7.64 0.94 11.19
C SER A 111 -7.82 0.91 9.67
N ILE A 112 -7.64 -0.29 9.13
CA ILE A 112 -8.13 -0.73 7.83
C ILE A 112 -8.98 -1.97 8.10
N ASP A 113 -10.22 -2.00 7.61
CA ASP A 113 -11.13 -3.14 7.77
C ASP A 113 -11.70 -3.56 6.41
N SER A 114 -11.62 -4.86 6.13
CA SER A 114 -12.28 -5.50 4.99
C SER A 114 -12.70 -6.93 5.37
N PRO A 115 -13.53 -7.61 4.57
CA PRO A 115 -13.90 -9.01 4.80
C PRO A 115 -12.70 -9.97 4.82
N PHE A 116 -11.61 -9.63 4.14
CA PHE A 116 -10.45 -10.51 3.96
C PHE A 116 -9.26 -10.16 4.84
N PHE A 117 -9.16 -8.89 5.25
CA PHE A 117 -8.01 -8.39 6.00
C PHE A 117 -8.42 -7.23 6.91
N LYS A 118 -7.98 -7.31 8.16
CA LYS A 118 -8.14 -6.26 9.17
C LYS A 118 -6.78 -5.88 9.71
N GLN A 119 -6.55 -4.58 9.86
CA GLN A 119 -5.33 -4.04 10.48
C GLN A 119 -5.70 -2.95 11.48
N LYS A 120 -5.00 -2.91 12.60
CA LYS A 120 -5.07 -1.80 13.56
C LYS A 120 -3.68 -1.25 13.83
N LEU A 121 -3.58 0.06 13.88
CA LEU A 121 -2.38 0.80 14.25
C LEU A 121 -2.62 1.49 15.57
N HIS A 122 -1.76 1.23 16.53
CA HIS A 122 -1.81 1.78 17.87
C HIS A 122 -0.66 2.78 18.04
N TYR A 123 -0.93 3.88 18.72
CA TYR A 123 0.04 4.95 18.97
C TYR A 123 0.27 5.14 20.46
N THR A 124 -0.79 5.47 21.20
CA THR A 124 -0.76 5.72 22.63
C THR A 124 -1.44 4.62 23.45
N ASP A 125 -1.97 3.64 22.76
CA ASP A 125 -2.70 2.48 23.29
C ASP A 125 -2.08 1.19 22.71
N GLY A 126 -2.76 0.06 22.95
CA GLY A 126 -2.34 -1.25 22.43
C GLY A 126 -1.25 -1.91 23.24
N ALA A 127 -0.57 -2.90 22.64
CA ALA A 127 0.39 -3.77 23.31
C ALA A 127 1.82 -3.21 23.40
N GLY A 128 2.11 -2.12 22.68
CA GLY A 128 3.43 -1.47 22.63
C GLY A 128 3.59 -0.36 23.67
N THR A 129 4.80 0.20 23.77
CA THR A 129 5.06 1.39 24.57
C THR A 129 4.42 2.61 23.91
N PRO A 130 3.58 3.40 24.62
CA PRO A 130 2.90 4.56 24.05
C PRO A 130 3.83 5.55 23.36
N CYS A 131 3.50 5.96 22.14
CA CYS A 131 4.21 6.96 21.34
C CYS A 131 3.29 8.17 21.08
N TYR A 132 3.71 9.36 21.48
CA TYR A 132 2.91 10.59 21.35
C TYR A 132 3.33 11.48 20.19
N ASN A 133 4.37 11.08 19.47
CA ASN A 133 5.00 11.82 18.38
C ASN A 133 4.55 11.36 16.97
N GLY A 134 3.62 10.40 16.88
CA GLY A 134 3.14 9.84 15.63
C GLY A 134 3.81 8.53 15.23
N ASN A 135 4.79 8.06 15.97
CA ASN A 135 5.32 6.71 15.78
C ASN A 135 4.27 5.66 16.20
N VAL A 136 4.16 4.58 15.44
CA VAL A 136 3.28 3.46 15.75
C VAL A 136 3.89 2.66 16.90
N SER A 137 3.17 2.53 18.02
CA SER A 137 3.63 1.75 19.18
C SER A 137 3.49 0.26 18.98
N SER A 138 2.38 -0.16 18.35
CA SER A 138 2.13 -1.54 17.95
C SER A 138 1.17 -1.59 16.78
N MET A 139 1.18 -2.70 16.08
CA MET A 139 0.31 -2.98 14.96
C MET A 139 -0.23 -4.40 15.08
N THR A 140 -1.51 -4.60 14.80
CA THR A 140 -2.11 -5.93 14.70
C THR A 140 -2.76 -6.11 13.34
N TRP A 141 -2.77 -7.33 12.85
CA TRP A 141 -3.52 -7.71 11.65
C TRP A 141 -4.16 -9.08 11.82
N GLN A 142 -5.15 -9.32 10.99
CA GLN A 142 -5.89 -10.58 10.91
C GLN A 142 -6.38 -10.77 9.48
N THR A 143 -6.24 -11.97 8.94
CA THR A 143 -6.94 -12.40 7.71
C THR A 143 -8.26 -13.09 8.06
N ALA A 144 -9.12 -13.34 7.06
CA ALA A 144 -10.39 -14.05 7.27
C ALA A 144 -10.21 -15.45 7.90
N SER A 145 -9.05 -16.08 7.70
CA SER A 145 -8.75 -17.45 8.12
C SER A 145 -7.68 -17.57 9.21
N SER A 146 -7.10 -16.43 9.67
CA SER A 146 -6.02 -16.46 10.67
C SER A 146 -6.46 -15.84 12.00
N GLY A 147 -5.73 -16.18 13.08
CA GLY A 147 -5.76 -15.43 14.33
C GLY A 147 -5.12 -14.06 14.20
N ILE A 148 -5.19 -13.28 15.28
CA ILE A 148 -4.52 -11.97 15.36
C ILE A 148 -3.02 -12.17 15.48
N SER A 149 -2.26 -11.52 14.62
CA SER A 149 -0.81 -11.38 14.66
C SER A 149 -0.43 -9.91 14.72
N GLY A 150 0.79 -9.59 15.11
CA GLY A 150 1.21 -8.21 15.15
C GLY A 150 2.66 -7.99 15.58
N TYR A 151 3.00 -6.72 15.64
CA TYR A 151 4.30 -6.23 16.10
C TYR A 151 4.17 -5.18 17.20
N LYS A 152 5.10 -5.22 18.14
CA LYS A 152 5.41 -4.12 19.06
C LYS A 152 6.69 -3.46 18.56
N PHE A 153 6.65 -2.14 18.42
CA PHE A 153 7.80 -1.38 17.92
C PHE A 153 8.56 -0.68 19.04
N SER A 154 9.86 -0.61 18.90
CA SER A 154 10.72 0.27 19.73
C SER A 154 11.51 1.24 18.85
N TYR A 155 11.83 2.38 19.40
CA TYR A 155 12.52 3.48 18.72
C TYR A 155 13.70 3.97 19.53
N ASP A 156 14.71 4.51 18.87
CA ASP A 156 15.81 5.21 19.52
C ASP A 156 15.47 6.67 19.85
N GLY A 157 16.40 7.38 20.50
CA GLY A 157 16.21 8.79 20.87
C GLY A 157 16.06 9.77 19.70
N LEU A 158 16.32 9.32 18.46
CA LEU A 158 16.11 10.08 17.22
C LEU A 158 14.87 9.63 16.46
N ASN A 159 13.97 8.87 17.11
CA ASN A 159 12.74 8.32 16.54
C ASN A 159 12.96 7.36 15.34
N ARG A 160 14.10 6.67 15.31
CA ARG A 160 14.37 5.64 14.32
C ARG A 160 13.99 4.28 14.90
N MET A 161 13.38 3.42 14.11
CA MET A 161 12.96 2.08 14.55
C MET A 161 14.18 1.24 14.95
N LYS A 162 14.10 0.57 16.10
CA LYS A 162 15.09 -0.38 16.59
C LYS A 162 14.61 -1.81 16.46
N ASP A 163 13.43 -2.09 16.98
CA ASP A 163 12.89 -3.42 17.03
C ASP A 163 11.45 -3.46 16.56
N ALA A 164 11.10 -4.52 15.86
CA ALA A 164 9.75 -4.96 15.62
C ALA A 164 9.61 -6.37 16.22
N ILE A 165 9.00 -6.46 17.39
CA ILE A 165 8.86 -7.71 18.15
C ILE A 165 7.52 -8.34 17.80
N TYR A 166 7.56 -9.49 17.14
CA TYR A 166 6.39 -10.25 16.75
C TYR A 166 5.69 -10.90 17.94
N GLY A 167 4.38 -10.97 17.86
CA GLY A 167 3.54 -11.75 18.77
C GLY A 167 2.16 -12.01 18.18
N GLU A 168 1.40 -12.90 18.81
CA GLU A 168 0.06 -13.27 18.42
C GLU A 168 -0.94 -13.04 19.56
N GLY A 169 -2.25 -12.99 19.21
CA GLY A 169 -3.35 -12.67 20.11
C GLY A 169 -3.49 -11.17 20.40
N ASN A 170 -4.55 -10.80 21.11
CA ASN A 170 -4.90 -9.39 21.35
C ASN A 170 -3.79 -8.57 22.03
N ASN A 171 -3.02 -9.19 22.89
CA ASN A 171 -1.93 -8.55 23.65
C ASN A 171 -0.55 -8.82 23.05
N LEU A 172 -0.48 -9.49 21.90
CA LEU A 172 0.77 -9.89 21.25
C LEU A 172 1.71 -10.62 22.24
N SER A 173 1.18 -11.58 22.99
CA SER A 173 1.89 -12.31 24.03
C SER A 173 2.12 -13.79 23.74
N MET A 174 1.51 -14.32 22.69
CA MET A 174 1.67 -15.71 22.25
C MET A 174 2.67 -15.77 21.08
N ASN A 175 3.30 -16.91 20.90
CA ASN A 175 4.21 -17.21 19.79
C ASN A 175 5.26 -16.10 19.56
N LEU A 176 5.77 -15.56 20.67
CA LEU A 176 6.70 -14.43 20.67
C LEU A 176 7.96 -14.75 19.88
N ASN A 177 8.53 -13.70 19.28
CA ASN A 177 9.83 -13.69 18.63
C ASN A 177 9.96 -14.53 17.35
N ARG A 178 8.88 -15.09 16.83
CA ARG A 178 8.94 -15.93 15.63
C ARG A 178 9.42 -15.17 14.39
N PHE A 179 9.04 -13.90 14.27
CA PHE A 179 9.30 -13.08 13.07
C PHE A 179 9.82 -11.69 13.43
N ASN A 180 10.68 -11.61 14.43
CA ASN A 180 11.25 -10.32 14.83
C ASN A 180 12.13 -9.73 13.73
N GLU A 181 12.16 -8.40 13.68
CA GLU A 181 13.14 -7.64 12.93
C GLU A 181 13.83 -6.64 13.87
N GLN A 182 15.16 -6.57 13.80
CA GLN A 182 15.97 -5.75 14.69
C GLN A 182 17.02 -4.99 13.89
N ILE A 183 17.00 -3.66 13.99
CA ILE A 183 18.01 -2.81 13.40
C ILE A 183 19.12 -2.62 14.42
N THR A 184 20.31 -3.14 14.12
CA THR A 184 21.44 -3.18 15.05
C THR A 184 22.27 -1.90 15.04
N GLY A 185 22.11 -1.02 14.06
CA GLY A 185 22.80 0.25 13.99
C GLY A 185 22.35 1.15 12.83
N TYR A 186 22.61 2.44 13.02
CA TYR A 186 22.45 3.49 12.02
C TYR A 186 23.71 4.35 11.93
N ASP A 187 24.04 4.81 10.75
CA ASP A 187 25.07 5.84 10.58
C ASP A 187 24.53 7.26 10.90
N LYS A 188 25.38 8.25 10.74
CA LYS A 188 25.05 9.68 10.96
C LYS A 188 24.03 10.21 9.93
N ASN A 189 23.95 9.59 8.75
CA ASN A 189 23.02 9.94 7.66
C ASN A 189 21.69 9.17 7.78
N ARG A 190 21.50 8.39 8.84
CA ARG A 190 20.33 7.52 9.11
C ARG A 190 20.25 6.28 8.21
N ASN A 191 21.32 5.90 7.52
CA ASN A 191 21.37 4.63 6.81
C ASN A 191 21.45 3.48 7.81
N ILE A 192 20.78 2.37 7.53
CA ILE A 192 20.82 1.16 8.36
C ILE A 192 22.18 0.47 8.18
N LEU A 193 22.90 0.24 9.28
CA LEU A 193 24.20 -0.44 9.26
C LEU A 193 24.09 -1.94 9.52
N GLY A 194 23.01 -2.40 10.12
CA GLY A 194 22.81 -3.81 10.34
C GLY A 194 21.35 -4.15 10.61
N LEU A 195 20.95 -5.34 10.16
CA LEU A 195 19.58 -5.84 10.28
C LEU A 195 19.62 -7.33 10.62
N LYS A 196 18.93 -7.71 11.70
CA LYS A 196 18.65 -9.10 12.04
C LYS A 196 17.19 -9.42 11.77
N ARG A 197 16.94 -10.54 11.11
CA ARG A 197 15.60 -11.03 10.83
C ARG A 197 15.45 -12.44 11.37
N PHE A 198 14.31 -12.68 12.03
CA PHE A 198 13.95 -13.97 12.56
C PHE A 198 12.80 -14.54 11.74
N GLY A 199 12.76 -15.84 11.58
CA GLY A 199 11.74 -16.53 10.82
C GLY A 199 11.78 -18.03 11.06
N GLN A 200 11.00 -18.76 10.30
CA GLN A 200 10.93 -20.21 10.39
C GLN A 200 12.22 -20.83 9.83
N THR A 201 12.93 -21.60 10.64
CA THR A 201 14.20 -22.28 10.29
C THR A 201 14.00 -23.77 9.99
N SER A 202 12.92 -24.37 10.52
CA SER A 202 12.48 -25.73 10.22
C SER A 202 10.96 -25.83 10.35
N GLN A 203 10.38 -27.01 10.17
CA GLN A 203 8.93 -27.21 10.22
C GLN A 203 8.27 -26.64 11.49
N ASN A 204 8.96 -26.68 12.65
CA ASN A 204 8.42 -26.23 13.93
C ASN A 204 9.32 -25.22 14.67
N ASP A 205 10.50 -24.91 14.12
CA ASP A 205 11.46 -24.05 14.81
C ASP A 205 11.55 -22.67 14.16
N TYR A 206 11.81 -21.68 14.99
CA TYR A 206 11.98 -20.27 14.62
C TYR A 206 13.31 -19.77 15.17
N GLY A 207 14.05 -19.03 14.38
CA GLY A 207 15.35 -18.50 14.76
C GLY A 207 15.81 -17.40 13.81
N LEU A 208 17.09 -17.03 13.96
CA LEU A 208 17.74 -16.05 13.10
C LEU A 208 17.88 -16.61 11.68
N ILE A 209 17.33 -15.92 10.68
CA ILE A 209 17.41 -16.26 9.26
C ILE A 209 18.35 -15.34 8.49
N ASP A 210 18.47 -14.07 8.91
CA ASP A 210 19.38 -13.08 8.33
C ASP A 210 20.11 -12.30 9.42
N ASP A 211 21.41 -12.10 9.27
CA ASP A 211 22.25 -11.18 10.04
C ASP A 211 23.08 -10.34 9.06
N LEU A 212 22.50 -9.22 8.64
CA LEU A 212 23.04 -8.39 7.58
C LEU A 212 23.89 -7.26 8.16
N SER A 213 25.07 -7.07 7.58
CA SER A 213 25.91 -5.90 7.79
C SER A 213 25.96 -5.08 6.51
N LEU A 214 25.60 -3.79 6.60
CA LEU A 214 25.44 -2.90 5.46
C LEU A 214 26.50 -1.79 5.50
N SER A 215 27.14 -1.55 4.36
CA SER A 215 28.08 -0.45 4.16
C SER A 215 27.67 0.38 2.96
N TYR A 216 27.90 1.68 3.03
CA TYR A 216 27.51 2.63 2.00
C TYR A 216 28.77 3.33 1.48
N ASN A 217 28.95 3.35 0.17
CA ASN A 217 29.95 4.19 -0.48
C ASN A 217 29.40 5.62 -0.50
N GLY A 218 30.07 6.51 0.22
CA GLY A 218 29.72 7.91 0.33
C GLY A 218 30.00 8.72 -0.94
#